data_ff126732e435dd70b673cb313c6005d6
#
_entry.id   ff126732e435dd70b673cb313c6005d6
#
_cell.length_a   1.000
_cell.length_b   1.000
_cell.length_c   1.000
_cell.angle_alpha   90.00
_cell.angle_beta   90.00
_cell.angle_gamma   90.00
#
_symmetry.space_group_name_H-M   'P 1'
#
loop_
_entity.id
_entity.type
_entity.pdbx_description
1 polymer ?
#
loop_
_entity_poly.entity_id
_entity_poly.type
_entity_poly.pdbx_seq_one_letter_code
_entity_poly.pdbx_strand_id
1 'polypeptide(L)'
;MKRIVAIIMMSAIVALSVAGCGGGGSGSSAAPEAPAAESVSEDANLVSASEYTDNVFQKLINMEIGTAGSSLKAAQIAEEILSFTASRKIANIEESARKDAFNEAWESLSSEEKGTVKDNFKDIAGLIDEAFSDYESARGSFEDAGVGAEMEELVKSEDAQKSWKALADLLAEVE
;
A
#
# COMPACT_ATOMS: atom_id res chain seq x y z
N MET A 1 -23.36 -5.59 -25.75
CA MET A 1 -23.66 -6.73 -24.85
C MET A 1 -22.98 -6.44 -23.53
N LYS A 2 -23.77 -6.09 -22.53
CA LYS A 2 -23.28 -5.68 -21.20
C LYS A 2 -22.99 -6.95 -20.39
N ARG A 3 -21.74 -7.15 -19.95
CA ARG A 3 -21.38 -8.18 -18.98
C ARG A 3 -21.18 -7.51 -17.63
N ILE A 4 -22.17 -7.67 -16.76
CA ILE A 4 -22.12 -7.28 -15.35
C ILE A 4 -21.37 -8.41 -14.65
N VAL A 5 -20.19 -8.12 -14.09
CA VAL A 5 -19.49 -9.03 -13.19
C VAL A 5 -19.86 -8.61 -11.77
N ALA A 6 -20.68 -9.43 -11.12
CA ALA A 6 -21.03 -9.26 -9.72
C ALA A 6 -19.92 -9.87 -8.87
N ILE A 7 -19.23 -9.05 -8.11
CA ILE A 7 -18.28 -9.50 -7.08
C ILE A 7 -19.06 -9.77 -5.80
N ILE A 8 -19.17 -11.05 -5.44
CA ILE A 8 -19.77 -11.50 -4.19
C ILE A 8 -18.71 -11.42 -3.09
N MET A 9 -18.88 -10.48 -2.17
CA MET A 9 -18.12 -10.45 -0.92
C MET A 9 -18.69 -11.54 0.03
N MET A 10 -17.92 -12.59 0.27
CA MET A 10 -18.17 -13.54 1.34
C MET A 10 -17.36 -13.12 2.57
N SER A 11 -18.04 -12.46 3.51
CA SER A 11 -17.53 -12.26 4.87
C SER A 11 -17.80 -13.51 5.69
N ALA A 12 -16.77 -14.29 6.01
CA ALA A 12 -16.87 -15.40 6.95
C ALA A 12 -16.56 -14.91 8.36
N ILE A 13 -17.58 -14.71 9.17
CA ILE A 13 -17.46 -14.47 10.62
C ILE A 13 -17.32 -15.82 11.29
N VAL A 14 -16.15 -16.15 11.82
CA VAL A 14 -15.95 -17.30 12.71
C VAL A 14 -16.00 -16.82 14.15
N ALA A 15 -17.14 -17.06 14.80
CA ALA A 15 -17.29 -16.89 16.24
C ALA A 15 -16.86 -18.19 16.94
N LEU A 16 -15.72 -18.17 17.64
CA LEU A 16 -15.37 -19.22 18.58
C LEU A 16 -15.80 -18.82 19.99
N SER A 17 -16.88 -19.44 20.45
CA SER A 17 -17.29 -19.44 21.85
C SER A 17 -16.60 -20.59 22.55
N VAL A 18 -15.73 -20.29 23.53
CA VAL A 18 -15.21 -21.27 24.48
C VAL A 18 -15.85 -20.98 25.84
N ALA A 19 -16.80 -21.88 26.19
CA ALA A 19 -17.23 -22.03 27.56
C ALA A 19 -16.81 -23.42 28.02
N GLY A 20 -16.08 -23.52 29.12
CA GLY A 20 -15.68 -24.79 29.70
C GLY A 20 -15.18 -24.63 31.14
N CYS A 21 -16.10 -24.75 32.08
CA CYS A 21 -15.85 -24.75 33.52
C CYS A 21 -15.56 -26.18 34.01
N GLY A 22 -14.66 -26.32 35.00
CA GLY A 22 -14.87 -27.35 36.04
C GLY A 22 -13.74 -28.33 36.30
N GLY A 23 -13.19 -28.32 37.52
CA GLY A 23 -12.98 -29.48 38.37
C GLY A 23 -11.56 -30.02 38.53
N GLY A 24 -10.97 -29.74 39.66
CA GLY A 24 -10.04 -30.35 40.57
C GLY A 24 -9.35 -31.71 40.26
N GLY A 25 -8.07 -31.80 40.66
CA GLY A 25 -7.36 -33.06 40.81
C GLY A 25 -5.85 -32.90 40.83
N SER A 26 -5.24 -33.04 42.03
CA SER A 26 -3.80 -33.06 42.26
C SER A 26 -3.11 -34.20 41.52
N GLY A 27 -1.96 -33.92 40.91
CA GLY A 27 -1.10 -34.94 40.33
C GLY A 27 0.19 -34.31 39.77
N SER A 28 1.27 -34.34 40.60
CA SER A 28 2.61 -33.99 40.20
C SER A 28 3.12 -34.90 39.10
N SER A 29 3.44 -34.38 37.95
CA SER A 29 4.33 -35.02 36.99
C SER A 29 4.91 -33.95 36.07
N ALA A 30 6.24 -33.88 36.05
CA ALA A 30 7.00 -32.99 35.18
C ALA A 30 6.64 -33.24 33.71
N ALA A 31 5.98 -32.29 33.08
CA ALA A 31 5.81 -32.25 31.65
C ALA A 31 7.02 -31.54 31.03
N PRO A 32 7.52 -32.03 29.88
CA PRO A 32 8.58 -31.35 29.18
C PRO A 32 8.09 -29.98 28.72
N GLU A 33 8.94 -28.97 28.92
CA GLU A 33 8.73 -27.62 28.38
C GLU A 33 8.40 -27.72 26.90
N ALA A 34 7.16 -27.42 26.55
CA ALA A 34 6.82 -27.11 25.18
C ALA A 34 7.66 -25.90 24.75
N PRO A 35 8.24 -25.91 23.55
CA PRO A 35 8.92 -24.73 23.05
C PRO A 35 7.91 -23.59 23.07
N ALA A 36 8.34 -22.46 23.68
CA ALA A 36 7.57 -21.23 23.65
C ALA A 36 7.18 -20.98 22.21
N ALA A 37 5.88 -20.98 21.95
CA ALA A 37 5.36 -20.45 20.71
C ALA A 37 5.82 -19.00 20.68
N GLU A 38 6.83 -18.71 19.84
CA GLU A 38 7.13 -17.36 19.45
C GLU A 38 5.80 -16.76 19.01
N SER A 39 5.30 -15.83 19.78
CA SER A 39 4.21 -14.98 19.35
C SER A 39 4.76 -14.20 18.16
N VAL A 40 4.44 -14.69 16.96
CA VAL A 40 4.53 -13.92 15.74
C VAL A 40 3.61 -12.73 16.00
N SER A 41 4.19 -11.61 16.42
CA SER A 41 3.47 -10.35 16.31
C SER A 41 3.22 -10.22 14.81
N GLU A 42 1.98 -10.46 14.40
CA GLU A 42 1.53 -10.07 13.08
C GLU A 42 1.76 -8.57 13.02
N ASP A 43 2.86 -8.17 12.39
CA ASP A 43 3.15 -6.79 12.11
C ASP A 43 2.11 -6.35 11.10
N ALA A 44 1.03 -5.74 11.61
CA ALA A 44 -0.13 -5.28 10.83
C ALA A 44 0.25 -4.26 9.74
N ASN A 45 1.53 -3.92 9.62
CA ASN A 45 2.12 -2.97 8.70
C ASN A 45 2.98 -3.61 7.59
N LEU A 46 3.15 -4.92 7.55
CA LEU A 46 3.89 -5.55 6.45
C LEU A 46 3.13 -5.36 5.14
N VAL A 47 3.78 -4.73 4.17
CA VAL A 47 3.25 -4.62 2.80
C VAL A 47 3.63 -5.89 2.06
N SER A 48 2.64 -6.60 1.54
CA SER A 48 2.85 -7.79 0.72
C SER A 48 3.08 -7.44 -0.75
N ALA A 49 3.61 -8.40 -1.52
CA ALA A 49 3.78 -8.25 -2.96
C ALA A 49 2.44 -7.97 -3.66
N SER A 50 1.34 -8.62 -3.25
CA SER A 50 0.02 -8.37 -3.81
C SER A 50 -0.47 -6.95 -3.54
N GLU A 51 -0.17 -6.38 -2.37
CA GLU A 51 -0.56 -5.00 -2.06
C GLU A 51 0.22 -3.98 -2.92
N TYR A 52 1.51 -4.19 -3.19
CA TYR A 52 2.23 -3.36 -4.16
C TYR A 52 1.64 -3.49 -5.56
N THR A 53 1.31 -4.71 -5.99
CA THR A 53 0.70 -4.94 -7.29
C THR A 53 -0.65 -4.24 -7.39
N ASP A 54 -1.55 -4.44 -6.43
CA ASP A 54 -2.92 -3.95 -6.52
C ASP A 54 -3.03 -2.43 -6.28
N ASN A 55 -2.25 -1.88 -5.35
CA ASN A 55 -2.38 -0.48 -4.93
C ASN A 55 -1.39 0.48 -5.59
N VAL A 56 -0.32 0.01 -6.18
CA VAL A 56 0.67 0.87 -6.85
C VAL A 56 0.75 0.53 -8.33
N PHE A 57 1.18 -0.69 -8.67
CA PHE A 57 1.48 -1.02 -10.06
C PHE A 57 0.25 -1.04 -10.95
N GLN A 58 -0.86 -1.62 -10.51
CA GLN A 58 -2.09 -1.64 -11.33
C GLN A 58 -2.66 -0.24 -11.56
N LYS A 59 -2.54 0.66 -10.59
CA LYS A 59 -2.96 2.05 -10.77
C LYS A 59 -2.10 2.76 -11.82
N LEU A 60 -0.78 2.56 -11.77
CA LEU A 60 0.14 3.12 -12.75
C LEU A 60 -0.05 2.48 -14.14
N ILE A 61 -0.21 1.16 -14.23
CA ILE A 61 -0.45 0.46 -15.51
C ILE A 61 -1.73 0.95 -16.19
N ASN A 62 -2.79 1.17 -15.42
CA ASN A 62 -4.08 1.60 -15.94
C ASN A 62 -4.21 3.12 -16.13
N MET A 63 -3.18 3.87 -15.83
CA MET A 63 -3.15 5.32 -16.04
C MET A 63 -3.02 5.63 -17.55
N GLU A 64 -4.02 6.29 -18.12
CA GLU A 64 -3.98 6.74 -19.51
C GLU A 64 -3.18 8.05 -19.61
N ILE A 65 -2.00 8.00 -20.28
CA ILE A 65 -1.17 9.18 -20.53
C ILE A 65 -1.62 9.85 -21.84
N GLY A 66 -1.61 11.20 -21.85
CA GLY A 66 -1.73 11.99 -23.09
C GLY A 66 -3.15 12.31 -23.53
N THR A 67 -4.18 12.06 -22.73
CA THR A 67 -5.55 12.51 -22.96
C THR A 67 -5.91 13.76 -22.15
N ALA A 68 -6.95 14.49 -22.55
CA ALA A 68 -7.37 15.73 -21.85
C ALA A 68 -7.77 15.52 -20.38
N GLY A 69 -8.01 14.26 -19.96
CA GLY A 69 -8.30 13.89 -18.57
C GLY A 69 -7.09 13.33 -17.82
N SER A 70 -5.93 13.21 -18.43
CA SER A 70 -4.76 12.54 -17.85
C SER A 70 -4.22 13.24 -16.61
N SER A 71 -4.22 14.57 -16.58
CA SER A 71 -3.75 15.34 -15.43
C SER A 71 -4.64 15.16 -14.20
N LEU A 72 -5.96 15.14 -14.37
CA LEU A 72 -6.90 14.87 -13.27
C LEU A 72 -6.75 13.45 -12.75
N LYS A 73 -6.60 12.47 -13.66
CA LYS A 73 -6.36 11.07 -13.29
C LYS A 73 -5.02 10.89 -12.59
N ALA A 74 -3.98 11.58 -13.06
CA ALA A 74 -2.66 11.55 -12.42
C ALA A 74 -2.73 12.10 -10.98
N ALA A 75 -3.42 13.21 -10.75
CA ALA A 75 -3.60 13.77 -9.42
C ALA A 75 -4.39 12.83 -8.46
N GLN A 76 -5.43 12.17 -8.97
CA GLN A 76 -6.16 11.15 -8.20
C GLN A 76 -5.26 9.95 -7.83
N ILE A 77 -4.51 9.43 -8.80
CA ILE A 77 -3.58 8.31 -8.56
C ILE A 77 -2.45 8.72 -7.61
N ALA A 78 -1.95 9.95 -7.72
CA ALA A 78 -0.95 10.48 -6.81
C ALA A 78 -1.44 10.47 -5.35
N GLU A 79 -2.66 10.97 -5.12
CA GLU A 79 -3.30 10.92 -3.80
C GLU A 79 -3.48 9.47 -3.33
N GLU A 80 -4.03 8.58 -4.15
CA GLU A 80 -4.28 7.18 -3.78
C GLU A 80 -2.98 6.44 -3.43
N ILE A 81 -1.88 6.64 -4.18
CA ILE A 81 -0.58 6.04 -3.88
C ILE A 81 0.00 6.62 -2.59
N LEU A 82 -0.07 7.94 -2.42
CA LEU A 82 0.44 8.58 -1.21
C LEU A 82 -0.37 8.16 0.03
N SER A 83 -1.69 8.10 -0.08
CA SER A 83 -2.57 7.60 0.98
C SER A 83 -2.27 6.14 1.36
N PHE A 84 -2.06 5.28 0.36
CA PHE A 84 -1.65 3.90 0.58
C PHE A 84 -0.31 3.82 1.33
N THR A 85 0.73 4.52 0.87
CA THR A 85 2.05 4.48 1.50
C THR A 85 2.02 4.99 2.93
N ALA A 86 1.25 6.05 3.18
CA ALA A 86 1.07 6.65 4.50
C ALA A 86 0.30 5.72 5.45
N SER A 87 -0.82 5.15 4.99
CA SER A 87 -1.66 4.24 5.80
C SER A 87 -0.92 2.97 6.20
N ARG A 88 -0.06 2.47 5.33
CA ARG A 88 0.81 1.31 5.60
C ARG A 88 2.08 1.66 6.34
N LYS A 89 2.36 2.94 6.58
CA LYS A 89 3.57 3.41 7.25
C LYS A 89 4.83 2.75 6.68
N ILE A 90 4.93 2.74 5.35
CA ILE A 90 5.98 2.00 4.61
C ILE A 90 7.39 2.31 5.13
N ALA A 91 7.63 3.56 5.56
CA ALA A 91 8.91 3.94 6.15
C ALA A 91 9.27 3.20 7.45
N ASN A 92 8.27 2.69 8.18
CA ASN A 92 8.47 2.01 9.46
C ASN A 92 8.65 0.49 9.30
N ILE A 93 8.40 -0.04 8.08
CA ILE A 93 8.66 -1.44 7.74
C ILE A 93 10.17 -1.63 7.58
N GLU A 94 10.69 -2.73 8.07
CA GLU A 94 12.09 -3.09 7.92
C GLU A 94 12.49 -3.10 6.43
N GLU A 95 13.66 -2.53 6.10
CA GLU A 95 14.05 -2.26 4.71
C GLU A 95 14.11 -3.52 3.85
N SER A 96 14.64 -4.63 4.40
CA SER A 96 14.72 -5.90 3.66
C SER A 96 13.33 -6.43 3.32
N ALA A 97 12.38 -6.37 4.28
CA ALA A 97 11.01 -6.83 4.06
C ALA A 97 10.28 -5.98 3.02
N ARG A 98 10.52 -4.65 3.00
CA ARG A 98 9.98 -3.78 1.94
C ARG A 98 10.53 -4.16 0.58
N LYS A 99 11.85 -4.35 0.48
CA LYS A 99 12.54 -4.71 -0.77
C LYS A 99 12.08 -6.07 -1.29
N ASP A 100 11.96 -7.06 -0.42
CA ASP A 100 11.54 -8.40 -0.79
C ASP A 100 10.13 -8.38 -1.39
N ALA A 101 9.16 -7.76 -0.69
CA ALA A 101 7.79 -7.66 -1.17
C ALA A 101 7.68 -6.84 -2.47
N PHE A 102 8.41 -5.73 -2.57
CA PHE A 102 8.44 -4.91 -3.77
C PHE A 102 9.05 -5.68 -4.96
N ASN A 103 10.18 -6.35 -4.76
CA ASN A 103 10.84 -7.10 -5.82
C ASN A 103 9.98 -8.28 -6.30
N GLU A 104 9.32 -9.00 -5.40
CA GLU A 104 8.37 -10.05 -5.76
C GLU A 104 7.24 -9.50 -6.64
N ALA A 105 6.65 -8.38 -6.24
CA ALA A 105 5.62 -7.71 -7.02
C ALA A 105 6.16 -7.23 -8.38
N TRP A 106 7.34 -6.64 -8.41
CA TRP A 106 7.99 -6.14 -9.62
C TRP A 106 8.29 -7.27 -10.60
N GLU A 107 8.85 -8.39 -10.14
CA GLU A 107 9.16 -9.53 -10.98
C GLU A 107 7.90 -10.23 -11.55
N SER A 108 6.75 -10.04 -10.93
CA SER A 108 5.47 -10.55 -11.45
C SER A 108 4.98 -9.81 -12.69
N LEU A 109 5.48 -8.59 -12.96
CA LEU A 109 5.09 -7.77 -14.09
C LEU A 109 5.80 -8.20 -15.38
N SER A 110 5.10 -8.13 -16.51
CA SER A 110 5.69 -8.26 -17.84
C SER A 110 6.63 -7.09 -18.15
N SER A 111 7.50 -7.24 -19.15
CA SER A 111 8.41 -6.16 -19.59
C SER A 111 7.67 -4.90 -20.06
N GLU A 112 6.48 -5.05 -20.67
CA GLU A 112 5.64 -3.95 -21.12
C GLU A 112 5.05 -3.19 -19.92
N GLU A 113 4.51 -3.92 -18.93
CA GLU A 113 3.98 -3.35 -17.69
C GLU A 113 5.06 -2.64 -16.89
N LYS A 114 6.26 -3.21 -16.77
CA LYS A 114 7.42 -2.57 -16.13
C LYS A 114 7.76 -1.24 -16.79
N GLY A 115 7.77 -1.17 -18.13
CA GLY A 115 7.96 0.08 -18.86
C GLY A 115 6.87 1.10 -18.56
N THR A 116 5.61 0.69 -18.61
CA THR A 116 4.46 1.57 -18.32
C THR A 116 4.50 2.11 -16.89
N VAL A 117 4.83 1.26 -15.92
CA VAL A 117 4.97 1.69 -14.51
C VAL A 117 6.04 2.76 -14.37
N LYS A 118 7.22 2.56 -14.97
CA LYS A 118 8.32 3.54 -14.91
C LYS A 118 7.93 4.88 -15.52
N ASP A 119 7.33 4.87 -16.71
CA ASP A 119 6.95 6.09 -17.40
C ASP A 119 5.88 6.87 -16.63
N ASN A 120 4.84 6.18 -16.16
CA ASN A 120 3.75 6.80 -15.43
C ASN A 120 4.17 7.24 -14.02
N PHE A 121 5.11 6.51 -13.39
CA PHE A 121 5.61 6.88 -12.08
C PHE A 121 6.32 8.24 -12.09
N LYS A 122 7.03 8.60 -13.16
CA LYS A 122 7.70 9.91 -13.27
C LYS A 122 6.71 11.07 -13.15
N ASP A 123 5.55 10.95 -13.81
CA ASP A 123 4.52 11.97 -13.76
C ASP A 123 3.92 12.07 -12.36
N ILE A 124 3.65 10.92 -11.73
CA ILE A 124 3.12 10.85 -10.35
C ILE A 124 4.14 11.39 -9.35
N ALA A 125 5.40 11.00 -9.46
CA ALA A 125 6.47 11.47 -8.58
C ALA A 125 6.64 12.98 -8.67
N GLY A 126 6.63 13.55 -9.87
CA GLY A 126 6.69 14.99 -10.06
C GLY A 126 5.57 15.74 -9.35
N LEU A 127 4.32 15.24 -9.44
CA LEU A 127 3.17 15.84 -8.76
C LEU A 127 3.27 15.77 -7.23
N ILE A 128 3.69 14.62 -6.70
CA ILE A 128 3.82 14.43 -5.25
C ILE A 128 4.97 15.25 -4.69
N ASP A 129 6.11 15.28 -5.36
CA ASP A 129 7.29 16.03 -4.93
C ASP A 129 7.02 17.54 -5.00
N GLU A 130 6.30 18.03 -6.02
CA GLU A 130 5.83 19.42 -6.09
C GLU A 130 4.89 19.72 -4.91
N ALA A 131 3.94 18.84 -4.61
CA ALA A 131 3.02 19.01 -3.50
C ALA A 131 3.72 19.05 -2.15
N PHE A 132 4.76 18.26 -1.91
CA PHE A 132 5.55 18.32 -0.68
C PHE A 132 6.44 19.56 -0.59
N SER A 133 6.92 20.08 -1.73
CA SER A 133 7.79 21.25 -1.76
C SER A 133 7.02 22.58 -1.71
N ASP A 134 5.91 22.66 -2.44
CA ASP A 134 5.06 23.86 -2.53
C ASP A 134 3.61 23.45 -2.87
N TYR A 135 2.84 23.10 -1.85
CA TYR A 135 1.46 22.68 -2.02
C TYR A 135 0.57 23.76 -2.64
N GLU A 136 0.81 25.03 -2.34
CA GLU A 136 -0.01 26.11 -2.87
C GLU A 136 0.10 26.19 -4.41
N SER A 137 1.26 25.88 -4.96
CA SER A 137 1.46 25.81 -6.42
C SER A 137 0.80 24.57 -7.03
N ALA A 138 0.86 23.43 -6.37
CA ALA A 138 0.29 22.15 -6.83
C ALA A 138 -1.23 22.04 -6.60
N ARG A 139 -1.77 22.83 -5.66
CA ARG A 139 -3.12 22.73 -5.12
C ARG A 139 -4.21 22.65 -6.19
N GLY A 140 -4.13 23.51 -7.21
CA GLY A 140 -5.15 23.55 -8.27
C GLY A 140 -5.34 22.21 -8.97
N SER A 141 -4.26 21.47 -9.20
CA SER A 141 -4.33 20.16 -9.86
C SER A 141 -5.09 19.13 -9.02
N PHE A 142 -4.94 19.17 -7.69
CA PHE A 142 -5.62 18.26 -6.78
C PHE A 142 -7.06 18.68 -6.49
N GLU A 143 -7.35 19.99 -6.40
CA GLU A 143 -8.71 20.50 -6.26
C GLU A 143 -9.57 20.17 -7.49
N ASP A 144 -9.03 20.37 -8.70
CA ASP A 144 -9.70 20.04 -9.97
C ASP A 144 -9.98 18.53 -10.08
N ALA A 145 -9.09 17.70 -9.52
CA ALA A 145 -9.26 16.25 -9.46
C ALA A 145 -10.20 15.76 -8.34
N GLY A 146 -10.65 16.69 -7.45
CA GLY A 146 -11.56 16.38 -6.35
C GLY A 146 -10.89 15.74 -5.13
N VAL A 147 -9.56 15.80 -5.00
CA VAL A 147 -8.77 15.19 -3.91
C VAL A 147 -7.93 16.21 -3.15
N GLY A 148 -8.24 17.51 -3.29
CA GLY A 148 -7.45 18.59 -2.71
C GLY A 148 -7.39 18.55 -1.18
N ALA A 149 -8.48 18.24 -0.49
CA ALA A 149 -8.52 18.19 0.96
C ALA A 149 -7.71 17.02 1.53
N GLU A 150 -7.83 15.85 0.92
CA GLU A 150 -7.09 14.64 1.29
C GLU A 150 -5.58 14.86 1.06
N MET A 151 -5.22 15.46 -0.07
CA MET A 151 -3.83 15.73 -0.41
C MET A 151 -3.22 16.79 0.54
N GLU A 152 -3.98 17.83 0.92
CA GLU A 152 -3.53 18.83 1.89
C GLU A 152 -3.18 18.22 3.26
N GLU A 153 -3.96 17.26 3.72
CA GLU A 153 -3.67 16.53 4.96
C GLU A 153 -2.43 15.64 4.84
N LEU A 154 -2.27 14.95 3.69
CA LEU A 154 -1.14 14.07 3.44
C LEU A 154 0.19 14.83 3.36
N VAL A 155 0.23 15.98 2.69
CA VAL A 155 1.48 16.76 2.58
C VAL A 155 1.94 17.38 3.90
N LYS A 156 1.03 17.54 4.88
CA LYS A 156 1.38 17.98 6.24
C LYS A 156 1.93 16.85 7.12
N SER A 157 1.79 15.62 6.68
CA SER A 157 2.18 14.43 7.44
C SER A 157 3.64 14.05 7.18
N GLU A 158 4.49 14.11 8.22
CA GLU A 158 5.86 13.61 8.12
C GLU A 158 5.92 12.10 7.81
N ASP A 159 4.98 11.31 8.31
CA ASP A 159 4.91 9.89 8.04
C ASP A 159 4.58 9.62 6.57
N ALA A 160 3.69 10.42 5.95
CA ALA A 160 3.39 10.32 4.54
C ALA A 160 4.63 10.65 3.69
N GLN A 161 5.35 11.73 4.02
CA GLN A 161 6.57 12.12 3.31
C GLN A 161 7.66 11.04 3.39
N LYS A 162 7.89 10.50 4.59
CA LYS A 162 8.89 9.43 4.79
C LYS A 162 8.50 8.15 4.04
N SER A 163 7.21 7.79 4.09
CA SER A 163 6.70 6.58 3.43
C SER A 163 6.70 6.72 1.91
N TRP A 164 6.37 7.91 1.38
CA TRP A 164 6.52 8.21 -0.03
C TRP A 164 7.98 8.04 -0.50
N LYS A 165 8.91 8.67 0.24
CA LYS A 165 10.33 8.54 -0.09
C LYS A 165 10.79 7.09 -0.09
N ALA A 166 10.36 6.28 0.86
CA ALA A 166 10.71 4.86 0.91
C ALA A 166 10.20 4.07 -0.30
N LEU A 167 9.02 4.40 -0.86
CA LEU A 167 8.52 3.81 -2.10
C LEU A 167 9.28 4.34 -3.32
N ALA A 168 9.52 5.65 -3.38
CA ALA A 168 10.24 6.27 -4.49
C ALA A 168 11.68 5.72 -4.63
N ASP A 169 12.37 5.52 -3.50
CA ASP A 169 13.71 4.92 -3.48
C ASP A 169 13.68 3.47 -4.04
N LEU A 170 12.64 2.67 -3.74
CA LEU A 170 12.49 1.31 -4.30
C LEU A 170 12.28 1.33 -5.82
N LEU A 171 11.47 2.26 -6.33
CA LEU A 171 11.25 2.39 -7.78
C LEU A 171 12.50 2.91 -8.50
N ALA A 172 13.29 3.76 -7.88
CA ALA A 172 14.57 4.23 -8.44
C ALA A 172 15.64 3.11 -8.53
N GLU A 173 15.59 2.10 -7.64
CA GLU A 173 16.53 0.97 -7.67
C GLU A 173 16.29 0.03 -8.87
N VAL A 174 15.10 0.02 -9.45
CA VAL A 174 14.73 -0.87 -10.59
C VAL A 174 14.73 -0.15 -11.95
N GLU A 175 15.07 1.14 -11.97
CA GLU A 175 15.32 1.88 -13.22
C GLU A 175 16.60 1.43 -13.89
#